data_583ea14a396fd43564b809cf8b5171e4
#
_entry.id   583ea14a396fd43564b809cf8b5171e4
#
_cell.length_a   1.000
_cell.length_b   1.000
_cell.length_c   1.000
_cell.angle_alpha   90.00
_cell.angle_beta   90.00
_cell.angle_gamma   90.00
#
_symmetry.space_group_name_H-M   'P 1'
#
loop_
_entity.id
_entity.type
_entity.pdbx_description
1 polymer ?
#
loop_
_entity_poly.entity_id
_entity_poly.type
_entity_poly.pdbx_seq_one_letter_code
_entity_poly.pdbx_strand_id
1 'polypeptide(L)'
;MFYEVRFHGRGGQGAVMAAQALAVAASHDGSSAIAFPFFGAERRGAPVLAFARFGQERLRVRTQVYEPHFVVVLDESLIETVDVLAGLRPGGTVVVNTMGSPDRLVLSKKAKSATVD
;
A
#
# COMPACT_ATOMS: atom_id res chain seq x y z
N MET A 1 17.04 -9.06 2.35
CA MET A 1 15.66 -9.22 1.87
C MET A 1 14.77 -8.13 2.46
N PHE A 2 13.95 -7.51 1.67
CA PHE A 2 13.04 -6.47 2.13
C PHE A 2 11.67 -6.62 1.49
N TYR A 3 10.68 -6.00 2.11
CA TYR A 3 9.31 -5.98 1.65
C TYR A 3 8.91 -4.57 1.24
N GLU A 4 8.09 -4.48 0.22
CA GLU A 4 7.59 -3.22 -0.29
C GLU A 4 6.07 -3.20 -0.25
N VAL A 5 5.53 -2.09 0.23
CA VAL A 5 4.08 -1.89 0.37
C VAL A 5 3.70 -0.61 -0.35
N ARG A 6 2.63 -0.69 -1.14
CA ARG A 6 2.07 0.48 -1.79
C ARG A 6 0.68 0.76 -1.23
N PHE A 7 0.48 1.99 -0.78
CA PHE A 7 -0.79 2.45 -0.22
C PHE A 7 -1.50 3.30 -1.26
N HIS A 8 -2.73 2.94 -1.56
CA HIS A 8 -3.63 3.70 -2.41
C HIS A 8 -4.70 4.33 -1.55
N GLY A 9 -4.91 5.63 -1.71
CA GLY A 9 -5.94 6.36 -0.99
C GLY A 9 -6.35 7.60 -1.77
N ARG A 10 -7.19 8.43 -1.15
CA ARG A 10 -7.50 9.75 -1.67
C ARG A 10 -6.91 10.81 -0.75
N GLY A 11 -6.69 11.99 -1.27
CA GLY A 11 -6.17 13.09 -0.48
C GLY A 11 -7.02 13.28 0.78
N GLY A 12 -6.37 13.37 1.94
CA GLY A 12 -7.01 13.51 3.23
C GLY A 12 -7.34 12.20 3.95
N GLN A 13 -7.10 11.04 3.36
CA GLN A 13 -7.41 9.75 4.00
C GLN A 13 -6.26 9.16 4.82
N GLY A 14 -5.10 9.81 4.82
CA GLY A 14 -3.99 9.38 5.65
C GLY A 14 -3.11 8.28 5.08
N ALA A 15 -3.02 8.15 3.74
CA ALA A 15 -2.15 7.15 3.12
C ALA A 15 -0.69 7.31 3.56
N VAL A 16 -0.18 8.54 3.60
CA VAL A 16 1.20 8.82 4.03
C VAL A 16 1.37 8.47 5.50
N MET A 17 0.39 8.83 6.33
CA MET A 17 0.43 8.49 7.76
C MET A 17 0.41 6.99 7.99
N ALA A 18 -0.38 6.26 7.21
CA ALA A 18 -0.43 4.80 7.30
C ALA A 18 0.92 4.18 6.94
N ALA A 19 1.55 4.66 5.87
CA ALA A 19 2.88 4.18 5.47
C ALA A 19 3.91 4.47 6.56
N GLN A 20 3.87 5.66 7.15
CA GLN A 20 4.76 6.04 8.24
C GLN A 20 4.54 5.18 9.48
N ALA A 21 3.29 4.90 9.83
CA ALA A 21 2.96 4.04 10.96
C ALA A 21 3.51 2.63 10.76
N LEU A 22 3.40 2.09 9.56
CA LEU A 22 3.96 0.78 9.24
C LEU A 22 5.48 0.78 9.38
N ALA A 23 6.14 1.83 8.88
CA ALA A 23 7.60 1.94 8.98
C ALA A 23 8.05 2.02 10.45
N VAL A 24 7.34 2.78 11.27
CA VAL A 24 7.62 2.87 12.71
C VAL A 24 7.46 1.50 13.38
N ALA A 25 6.37 0.80 13.07
CA ALA A 25 6.11 -0.52 13.64
C ALA A 25 7.21 -1.51 13.24
N ALA A 26 7.61 -1.52 11.98
CA ALA A 26 8.68 -2.38 11.50
C ALA A 26 10.02 -2.06 12.18
N SER A 27 10.30 -0.78 12.39
CA SER A 27 11.50 -0.34 13.09
C SER A 27 11.52 -0.84 14.54
N HIS A 28 10.38 -0.78 15.22
CA HIS A 28 10.26 -1.32 16.59
C HIS A 28 10.48 -2.83 16.63
N ASP A 29 10.18 -3.50 15.55
CA ASP A 29 10.38 -4.96 15.43
C ASP A 29 11.80 -5.32 14.95
N GLY A 30 12.69 -4.36 14.91
CA GLY A 30 14.11 -4.59 14.59
C GLY A 30 14.46 -4.48 13.12
N SER A 31 13.50 -4.15 12.25
CA SER A 31 13.74 -3.97 10.82
C SER A 31 14.26 -2.57 10.50
N SER A 32 15.02 -2.47 9.41
CA SER A 32 15.24 -1.17 8.78
C SER A 32 13.99 -0.81 7.99
N ALA A 33 13.52 0.43 8.10
CA ALA A 33 12.27 0.82 7.47
C ALA A 33 12.30 2.26 6.97
N ILE A 34 11.59 2.50 5.88
CA ILE A 34 11.44 3.82 5.30
C ILE A 34 10.04 3.97 4.71
N ALA A 35 9.44 5.14 4.90
CA ALA A 35 8.16 5.48 4.29
C ALA A 35 8.29 6.82 3.58
N PHE A 36 7.61 6.95 2.44
CA PHE A 36 7.66 8.18 1.66
C PHE A 36 6.43 8.32 0.80
N PRO A 37 6.00 9.57 0.53
CA PRO A 37 4.89 9.82 -0.38
C PRO A 37 5.34 9.82 -1.83
N PHE A 38 4.38 9.66 -2.73
CA PHE A 38 4.59 9.98 -4.13
C PHE A 38 4.25 11.46 -4.32
N PHE A 39 5.25 12.24 -4.77
CA PHE A 39 5.07 13.66 -4.98
C PHE A 39 4.39 13.93 -6.32
N GLY A 40 3.12 14.22 -6.29
CA GLY A 40 2.33 14.64 -7.42
C GLY A 40 1.41 15.77 -7.00
N ALA A 41 0.55 16.24 -7.89
CA ALA A 41 -0.44 17.26 -7.57
C ALA A 41 -1.45 16.67 -6.58
N GLU A 42 -1.28 16.98 -5.30
CA GLU A 42 -2.16 16.51 -4.25
C GLU A 42 -3.37 17.44 -4.15
N ARG A 43 -4.56 16.86 -4.33
CA ARG A 43 -5.81 17.56 -4.10
C ARG A 43 -6.68 16.68 -3.22
N ARG A 44 -7.46 17.32 -2.35
CA ARG A 44 -8.41 16.60 -1.51
C ARG A 44 -9.35 15.77 -2.39
N GLY A 45 -9.46 14.48 -2.11
CA GLY A 45 -10.30 13.56 -2.87
C GLY A 45 -9.65 12.97 -4.10
N ALA A 46 -8.52 13.52 -4.58
CA ALA A 46 -7.79 12.94 -5.72
C ALA A 46 -7.01 11.70 -5.27
N PRO A 47 -6.78 10.73 -6.18
CA PRO A 47 -5.97 9.56 -5.84
C PRO A 47 -4.55 9.94 -5.42
N VAL A 48 -4.05 9.34 -4.34
CA VAL A 48 -2.70 9.56 -3.84
C VAL A 48 -2.03 8.22 -3.56
N LEU A 49 -0.71 8.21 -3.62
CA LEU A 49 0.10 7.04 -3.32
C LEU A 49 1.08 7.33 -2.18
N ALA A 50 1.34 6.32 -1.38
CA ALA A 50 2.43 6.35 -0.42
C ALA A 50 3.07 4.96 -0.42
N PHE A 51 4.33 4.91 0.01
CA PHE A 51 5.11 3.69 -0.03
C PHE A 51 5.81 3.45 1.28
N ALA A 52 6.01 2.17 1.60
CA ALA A 52 6.86 1.77 2.70
C ALA A 52 7.75 0.62 2.25
N ARG A 53 8.99 0.62 2.72
CA ARG A 53 9.93 -0.49 2.57
C ARG A 53 10.47 -0.85 3.93
N PHE A 54 10.59 -2.14 4.21
CA PHE A 54 11.17 -2.59 5.47
C PHE A 54 11.82 -3.95 5.30
N GLY A 55 12.85 -4.21 6.09
CA GLY A 55 13.57 -5.47 6.02
C GLY A 55 14.85 -5.46 6.82
N GLN A 56 15.69 -6.48 6.62
CA GLN A 56 16.94 -6.66 7.32
C GLN A 56 18.06 -5.77 6.77
N GLU A 57 17.92 -5.32 5.54
CA GLU A 57 18.93 -4.52 4.88
C GLU A 57 18.74 -3.04 5.16
N ARG A 58 19.83 -2.28 5.05
CA ARG A 58 19.80 -0.83 5.24
C ARG A 58 19.16 -0.18 4.02
N LEU A 59 17.96 0.36 4.21
CA LEU A 59 17.19 0.93 3.12
C LEU A 59 17.42 2.44 3.02
N ARG A 60 17.99 2.89 1.90
CA ARG A 60 18.24 4.31 1.63
C ARG A 60 17.53 4.83 0.40
N VAL A 61 16.93 3.93 -0.38
CA VAL A 61 16.36 4.27 -1.68
C VAL A 61 14.92 4.69 -1.52
N ARG A 62 14.57 5.87 -2.05
CA ARG A 62 13.21 6.42 -2.04
C ARG A 62 12.60 6.43 -3.43
N THR A 63 12.96 5.47 -4.25
CA THR A 63 12.32 5.31 -5.54
C THR A 63 10.93 4.70 -5.38
N GLN A 64 10.04 5.04 -6.30
CA GLN A 64 8.69 4.51 -6.33
C GLN A 64 8.70 2.98 -6.32
N VAL A 65 7.72 2.39 -5.64
CA VAL A 65 7.54 0.94 -5.61
C VAL A 65 6.73 0.52 -6.82
N TYR A 66 7.35 -0.21 -7.73
CA TYR A 66 6.69 -0.71 -8.94
C TYR A 66 6.21 -2.14 -8.81
N GLU A 67 6.84 -2.93 -7.96
CA GLU A 67 6.51 -4.34 -7.77
C GLU A 67 6.30 -4.65 -6.29
N PRO A 68 5.19 -4.18 -5.71
CA PRO A 68 4.96 -4.36 -4.28
C PRO A 68 4.68 -5.82 -3.91
N HIS A 69 5.01 -6.16 -2.68
CA HIS A 69 4.60 -7.42 -2.05
C HIS A 69 3.18 -7.31 -1.49
N PHE A 70 2.83 -6.11 -1.04
CA PHE A 70 1.52 -5.82 -0.46
C PHE A 70 0.97 -4.53 -1.05
N VAL A 71 -0.31 -4.53 -1.32
CA VAL A 71 -1.05 -3.32 -1.72
C VAL A 71 -2.13 -3.08 -0.67
N VAL A 72 -2.21 -1.86 -0.17
CA VAL A 72 -3.24 -1.44 0.76
C VAL A 72 -4.12 -0.40 0.08
N VAL A 73 -5.42 -0.64 0.05
CA VAL A 73 -6.40 0.26 -0.57
C VAL A 73 -7.27 0.84 0.53
N LEU A 74 -7.11 2.15 0.80
CA LEU A 74 -7.86 2.83 1.85
C LEU A 74 -9.27 3.22 1.43
N ASP A 75 -9.51 3.32 0.13
CA ASP A 75 -10.81 3.67 -0.44
C ASP A 75 -11.15 2.68 -1.55
N GLU A 76 -12.14 1.83 -1.31
CA GLU A 76 -12.49 0.78 -2.27
C GLU A 76 -12.96 1.31 -3.63
N SER A 77 -13.45 2.55 -3.69
CA SER A 77 -13.84 3.15 -4.96
C SER A 77 -12.67 3.29 -5.94
N LEU A 78 -11.43 3.31 -5.45
CA LEU A 78 -10.24 3.39 -6.29
C LEU A 78 -10.05 2.14 -7.15
N ILE A 79 -10.59 1.00 -6.74
CA ILE A 79 -10.44 -0.25 -7.48
C ILE A 79 -11.02 -0.13 -8.90
N GLU A 80 -12.06 0.68 -9.06
CA GLU A 80 -12.73 0.87 -10.35
C GLU A 80 -11.98 1.84 -11.27
N THR A 81 -11.19 2.74 -10.73
CA THR A 81 -10.58 3.82 -11.50
C THR A 81 -9.06 3.73 -11.58
N VAL A 82 -8.43 2.98 -10.70
CA VAL A 82 -6.98 2.82 -10.63
C VAL A 82 -6.65 1.34 -10.67
N ASP A 83 -5.61 0.98 -11.42
CA ASP A 83 -5.11 -0.39 -11.39
C ASP A 83 -4.27 -0.60 -10.13
N VAL A 84 -4.96 -0.87 -9.03
CA VAL A 84 -4.32 -1.00 -7.71
C VAL A 84 -3.42 -2.23 -7.60
N LEU A 85 -3.57 -3.19 -8.52
CA LEU A 85 -2.73 -4.40 -8.54
C LEU A 85 -1.51 -4.29 -9.46
N ALA A 86 -1.31 -3.14 -10.12
CA ALA A 86 -0.21 -2.99 -11.07
C ALA A 86 1.12 -3.40 -10.43
N GLY A 87 1.81 -4.35 -11.02
CA GLY A 87 3.11 -4.81 -10.57
C GLY A 87 3.13 -5.67 -9.31
N LEU A 88 1.97 -5.99 -8.73
CA LEU A 88 1.94 -6.85 -7.55
C LEU A 88 2.67 -8.16 -7.82
N ARG A 89 3.59 -8.51 -6.93
CA ARG A 89 4.40 -9.74 -7.09
C ARG A 89 3.52 -10.97 -7.01
N PRO A 90 3.91 -12.07 -7.71
CA PRO A 90 3.21 -13.35 -7.59
C PRO A 90 3.13 -13.77 -6.12
N GLY A 91 1.95 -14.16 -5.67
CA GLY A 91 1.73 -14.49 -4.25
C GLY A 91 1.53 -13.28 -3.36
N GLY A 92 1.53 -12.07 -3.93
CA GLY A 92 1.31 -10.86 -3.16
C GLY A 92 -0.11 -10.76 -2.61
N THR A 93 -0.29 -9.84 -1.66
CA THR A 93 -1.55 -9.67 -0.95
C THR A 93 -2.06 -8.24 -1.11
N VAL A 94 -3.36 -8.10 -1.33
CA VAL A 94 -4.04 -6.81 -1.29
C VAL A 94 -4.95 -6.74 -0.06
N VAL A 95 -4.87 -5.64 0.67
CA VAL A 95 -5.72 -5.36 1.83
C VAL A 95 -6.60 -4.17 1.48
N VAL A 96 -7.90 -4.31 1.62
CA VAL A 96 -8.86 -3.27 1.24
C VAL A 96 -9.69 -2.86 2.45
N ASN A 97 -9.79 -1.57 2.67
CA ASN A 97 -10.70 -1.01 3.66
C ASN A 97 -12.12 -1.02 3.06
N THR A 98 -12.93 -1.95 3.48
CA THR A 98 -14.30 -2.12 2.99
C THR A 98 -15.13 -2.87 4.02
N MET A 99 -16.42 -2.65 3.98
CA MET A 99 -17.37 -3.42 4.79
C MET A 99 -17.70 -4.78 4.16
N GLY A 100 -17.33 -4.99 2.90
CA GLY A 100 -17.58 -6.25 2.20
C GLY A 100 -16.57 -7.33 2.56
N SER A 101 -16.87 -8.57 2.16
CA SER A 101 -15.93 -9.67 2.30
C SER A 101 -14.96 -9.70 1.11
N PRO A 102 -13.79 -10.36 1.27
CA PRO A 102 -12.84 -10.48 0.16
C PRO A 102 -13.43 -11.09 -1.11
N ASP A 103 -14.40 -12.00 -0.95
CA ASP A 103 -15.03 -12.68 -2.09
C ASP A 103 -15.78 -11.74 -3.03
N ARG A 104 -16.18 -10.57 -2.53
CA ARG A 104 -16.92 -9.59 -3.33
C ARG A 104 -15.99 -8.69 -4.15
N LEU A 105 -14.70 -8.75 -3.89
CA LEU A 105 -13.74 -7.91 -4.61
C LEU A 105 -13.40 -8.57 -5.94
N VAL A 106 -13.42 -7.79 -7.01
CA VAL A 106 -13.02 -8.26 -8.34
C VAL A 106 -11.55 -8.69 -8.37
N LEU A 107 -10.78 -8.32 -7.36
CA LEU A 107 -9.37 -8.63 -7.21
C LEU A 107 -9.10 -10.01 -6.66
N SER A 108 -10.09 -10.67 -6.07
CA SER A 108 -9.92 -11.92 -5.31
C SER A 108 -9.36 -13.06 -6.16
N LYS A 109 -9.58 -13.03 -7.47
CA LYS A 109 -9.08 -14.07 -8.40
C LYS A 109 -7.62 -13.87 -8.79
N LYS A 110 -7.06 -12.67 -8.60
CA LYS A 110 -5.73 -12.31 -9.07
C LYS A 110 -4.68 -12.28 -7.96
N ALA A 111 -5.12 -12.20 -6.72
CA ALA A 111 -4.22 -12.03 -5.59
C ALA A 111 -4.88 -12.55 -4.33
N LYS A 112 -4.07 -12.80 -3.30
CA LYS A 112 -4.59 -13.01 -1.96
C LYS A 112 -5.20 -11.69 -1.51
N SER A 113 -6.41 -11.72 -0.98
CA SER A 113 -7.08 -10.50 -0.54
C SER A 113 -7.56 -10.63 0.89
N ALA A 114 -7.53 -9.49 1.60
CA ALA A 114 -8.05 -9.36 2.94
C ALA A 114 -8.82 -8.05 3.02
N THR A 115 -9.79 -7.99 3.90
CA THR A 115 -10.60 -6.80 4.09
C THR A 115 -10.54 -6.34 5.54
N VAL A 116 -10.60 -5.04 5.72
CA VAL A 116 -10.64 -4.38 7.03
C VAL A 116 -11.69 -3.28 6.94
N ASP A 117 -12.42 -3.10 8.00
CA ASP A 117 -13.40 -2.03 8.09
C ASP A 117 -12.98 -1.07 9.21
#